data_5f217d331f9a428d85d1ff01af4deab2
#
_entry.id   5f217d331f9a428d85d1ff01af4deab2
#
_cell.length_a   1.000
_cell.length_b   1.000
_cell.length_c   1.000
_cell.angle_alpha   90.00
_cell.angle_beta   90.00
_cell.angle_gamma   90.00
#
_symmetry.space_group_name_H-M   'P 1'
#
loop_
_entity.id
_entity.type
_entity.pdbx_description
1 polymer ?
#
loop_
_entity_poly.entity_id
_entity_poly.type
_entity_poly.pdbx_seq_one_letter_code
_entity_poly.pdbx_strand_id
1 'polypeptide(L)'
;LVWEVTAFAAKVVRKVKTEVTRGSRFHAGPNAAHGEHTFHNRIANERKRHLEAIARALFEEDRASPGHQIVLAGAGNDAQALEPFLHRYVADRLIGLARLAPKDATPSAVHQLTMEVREAHARASEGHHIEELGEGLGMGWAVNGVRETLKALANGQVRLLLVRGDASLPGFRSLSTGRMSTLARDLREDGEVVPTLDVLDDAIEEALRQRVGLDVVRSVGVGGVAY
;
A
#
# COMPACT_ATOMS: atom_id res chain seq x y z
N LEU A 1 -0.63 9.49 18.67
CA LEU A 1 -0.68 8.04 18.87
C LEU A 1 -0.21 7.34 17.61
N VAL A 2 0.63 6.34 17.74
CA VAL A 2 0.96 5.40 16.68
C VAL A 2 0.24 4.09 16.98
N TRP A 3 -0.46 3.58 16.00
CA TRP A 3 -1.24 2.36 16.08
C TRP A 3 -0.67 1.31 15.13
N GLU A 4 -0.63 0.08 15.57
CA GLU A 4 -0.47 -1.08 14.70
C GLU A 4 -1.86 -1.65 14.44
N VAL A 5 -2.19 -1.82 13.15
CA VAL A 5 -3.50 -2.34 12.72
C VAL A 5 -3.28 -3.60 11.91
N THR A 6 -3.91 -4.67 12.35
CA THR A 6 -3.93 -5.97 11.67
C THR A 6 -5.30 -6.19 11.03
N ALA A 7 -5.52 -7.32 10.36
CA ALA A 7 -6.83 -7.69 9.83
C ALA A 7 -7.94 -7.79 10.90
N PHE A 8 -7.56 -7.99 12.18
CA PHE A 8 -8.51 -8.31 13.25
C PHE A 8 -8.58 -7.28 14.37
N ALA A 9 -7.56 -6.43 14.52
CA ALA A 9 -7.45 -5.54 15.66
C ALA A 9 -6.58 -4.31 15.39
N ALA A 10 -6.78 -3.28 16.20
CA ALA A 10 -5.88 -2.11 16.29
C ALA A 10 -5.38 -1.97 17.73
N LYS A 11 -4.09 -1.75 17.89
CA LYS A 11 -3.45 -1.50 19.20
C LYS A 11 -2.53 -0.30 19.15
N VAL A 12 -2.46 0.46 20.25
CA VAL A 12 -1.51 1.56 20.39
C VAL A 12 -0.12 0.98 20.66
N VAL A 13 0.84 1.28 19.79
CA VAL A 13 2.24 0.88 19.96
C VAL A 13 3.08 2.01 20.55
N ARG A 14 2.74 3.26 20.25
CA ARG A 14 3.47 4.42 20.80
C ARG A 14 2.56 5.62 21.06
N LYS A 15 2.85 6.33 22.17
CA LYS A 15 2.24 7.62 22.51
C LYS A 15 3.31 8.71 22.43
N VAL A 16 3.14 9.63 21.48
CA VAL A 16 4.01 10.81 21.38
C VAL A 16 3.39 11.93 22.22
N LYS A 17 4.14 12.41 23.19
CA LYS A 17 3.79 13.58 23.99
C LYS A 17 4.82 14.65 23.73
N THR A 18 4.36 15.87 23.45
CA THR A 18 5.20 17.05 23.38
C THR A 18 4.77 18.00 24.48
N GLU A 19 5.70 18.66 25.10
CA GLU A 19 5.40 19.70 26.06
C GLU A 19 4.78 20.89 25.32
N VAL A 20 3.52 21.14 25.60
CA VAL A 20 2.87 22.38 25.18
C VAL A 20 3.12 23.38 26.28
N THR A 21 3.85 24.43 25.99
CA THR A 21 4.03 25.53 26.93
C THR A 21 2.67 26.18 27.13
N ARG A 22 2.03 25.94 28.25
CA ARG A 22 0.79 26.63 28.61
C ARG A 22 1.08 28.14 28.58
N GLY A 23 0.56 28.80 27.53
CA GLY A 23 0.72 30.25 27.40
C GLY A 23 0.20 30.96 28.63
N SER A 24 1.02 31.80 29.24
CA SER A 24 0.52 32.82 30.14
C SER A 24 -0.55 33.63 29.40
N ARG A 25 -1.65 33.94 30.08
CA ARG A 25 -2.73 34.76 29.52
C ARG A 25 -2.11 36.00 28.88
N PHE A 26 -2.52 36.29 27.67
CA PHE A 26 -2.14 37.49 26.95
C PHE A 26 -2.66 38.71 27.75
N HIS A 27 -1.76 39.49 28.29
CA HIS A 27 -2.09 40.80 28.87
C HIS A 27 -1.96 41.83 27.74
N ALA A 28 -3.06 42.39 27.31
CA ALA A 28 -3.08 43.50 26.37
C ALA A 28 -2.38 44.71 27.02
N GLY A 29 -1.16 44.97 26.65
CA GLY A 29 -0.39 46.16 27.00
C GLY A 29 -0.24 47.10 25.80
N PRO A 30 0.37 48.27 25.96
CA PRO A 30 0.53 49.25 24.87
C PRO A 30 1.30 48.76 23.63
N ASN A 31 1.91 47.58 23.67
CA ASN A 31 2.58 46.91 22.55
C ASN A 31 1.86 45.66 22.09
N ALA A 32 0.55 45.61 22.11
CA ALA A 32 -0.30 44.46 21.82
C ALA A 32 0.04 43.79 20.46
N ALA A 33 0.27 44.57 19.42
CA ALA A 33 0.59 44.05 18.09
C ALA A 33 1.90 43.22 18.02
N HIS A 34 2.94 43.62 18.76
CA HIS A 34 4.21 42.86 18.85
C HIS A 34 4.04 41.56 19.65
N GLY A 35 3.21 41.59 20.69
CA GLY A 35 2.90 40.43 21.52
C GLY A 35 2.10 39.36 20.76
N GLU A 36 1.16 39.78 19.92
CA GLU A 36 0.32 38.90 19.13
C GLU A 36 1.12 38.14 18.07
N HIS A 37 1.99 38.82 17.32
CA HIS A 37 2.87 38.18 16.34
C HIS A 37 3.82 37.16 16.97
N THR A 38 4.40 37.48 18.12
CA THR A 38 5.26 36.58 18.89
C THR A 38 4.50 35.34 19.39
N PHE A 39 3.24 35.53 19.81
CA PHE A 39 2.38 34.45 20.26
C PHE A 39 2.01 33.49 19.12
N HIS A 40 1.61 34.00 17.95
CA HIS A 40 1.32 33.18 16.79
C HIS A 40 2.52 32.40 16.30
N ASN A 41 3.70 33.03 16.23
CA ASN A 41 4.95 32.36 15.85
C ASN A 41 5.32 31.24 16.84
N ARG A 42 5.06 31.43 18.13
CA ARG A 42 5.30 30.42 19.14
C ARG A 42 4.38 29.22 18.96
N ILE A 43 3.08 29.44 18.77
CA ILE A 43 2.11 28.34 18.50
C ILE A 43 2.51 27.58 17.24
N ALA A 44 2.87 28.27 16.17
CA ALA A 44 3.31 27.65 14.92
C ALA A 44 4.57 26.78 15.12
N ASN A 45 5.54 27.29 15.88
CA ASN A 45 6.77 26.55 16.21
C ASN A 45 6.50 25.33 17.12
N GLU A 46 5.61 25.46 18.09
CA GLU A 46 5.21 24.33 18.94
C GLU A 46 4.50 23.25 18.12
N ARG A 47 3.59 23.64 17.21
CA ARG A 47 2.94 22.71 16.28
C ARG A 47 3.94 22.02 15.37
N LYS A 48 4.89 22.76 14.80
CA LYS A 48 5.96 22.19 13.96
C LYS A 48 6.77 21.14 14.72
N ARG A 49 7.25 21.47 15.93
CA ARG A 49 7.99 20.53 16.78
C ARG A 49 7.18 19.28 17.12
N HIS A 50 5.88 19.43 17.32
CA HIS A 50 5.00 18.30 17.57
C HIS A 50 4.91 17.38 16.35
N LEU A 51 4.72 17.93 15.15
CA LEU A 51 4.68 17.17 13.90
C LEU A 51 6.03 16.47 13.63
N GLU A 52 7.15 17.14 13.84
CA GLU A 52 8.49 16.56 13.74
C GLU A 52 8.68 15.39 14.72
N ALA A 53 8.18 15.53 15.95
CA ALA A 53 8.26 14.46 16.96
C ALA A 53 7.39 13.24 16.57
N ILE A 54 6.21 13.47 15.98
CA ILE A 54 5.36 12.37 15.47
C ILE A 54 6.05 11.68 14.29
N ALA A 55 6.55 12.44 13.33
CA ALA A 55 7.25 11.88 12.15
C ALA A 55 8.47 11.03 12.56
N ARG A 56 9.25 11.51 13.52
CA ARG A 56 10.39 10.76 14.07
C ARG A 56 9.95 9.47 14.75
N ALA A 57 8.93 9.54 15.60
CA ALA A 57 8.38 8.38 16.28
C ALA A 57 7.87 7.32 15.31
N LEU A 58 7.17 7.75 14.24
CA LEU A 58 6.69 6.86 13.19
C LEU A 58 7.84 6.20 12.43
N PHE A 59 8.89 6.96 12.11
CA PHE A 59 10.09 6.42 11.45
C PHE A 59 10.84 5.40 12.33
N GLU A 60 10.91 5.63 13.63
CA GLU A 60 11.53 4.69 14.58
C GLU A 60 10.75 3.38 14.69
N GLU A 61 9.40 3.45 14.74
CA GLU A 61 8.54 2.26 14.73
C GLU A 61 8.67 1.49 13.42
N ASP A 62 8.67 2.20 12.29
CA ASP A 62 8.85 1.60 10.98
C ASP A 62 10.19 0.88 10.81
N ARG A 63 11.27 1.43 11.38
CA ARG A 63 12.58 0.75 11.41
C ARG A 63 12.58 -0.53 12.24
N ALA A 64 11.80 -0.56 13.29
CA ALA A 64 11.68 -1.74 14.16
C ALA A 64 10.88 -2.86 13.50
N SER A 65 9.90 -2.51 12.66
CA SER A 65 9.01 -3.45 11.96
C SER A 65 8.73 -2.92 10.54
N PRO A 66 9.65 -3.11 9.59
CA PRO A 66 9.53 -2.52 8.25
C PRO A 66 8.46 -3.21 7.39
N GLY A 67 8.00 -2.49 6.36
CA GLY A 67 7.15 -3.07 5.31
C GLY A 67 5.65 -2.84 5.48
N HIS A 68 5.21 -2.11 6.51
CA HIS A 68 3.79 -1.78 6.71
C HIS A 68 3.33 -0.63 5.80
N GLN A 69 2.10 -0.73 5.33
CA GLN A 69 1.37 0.41 4.74
C GLN A 69 1.00 1.40 5.85
N ILE A 70 0.96 2.68 5.52
CA ILE A 70 0.79 3.76 6.47
C ILE A 70 -0.47 4.57 6.14
N VAL A 71 -1.27 4.82 7.15
CA VAL A 71 -2.43 5.72 7.08
C VAL A 71 -2.20 6.85 8.09
N LEU A 72 -2.36 8.09 7.68
CA LEU A 72 -2.36 9.22 8.59
C LEU A 72 -3.79 9.66 8.88
N ALA A 73 -4.12 9.80 10.14
CA ALA A 73 -5.43 10.29 10.56
C ALA A 73 -5.29 11.45 11.55
N GLY A 74 -6.15 12.46 11.42
CA GLY A 74 -6.12 13.63 12.28
C GLY A 74 -7.40 14.45 12.23
N ALA A 75 -7.52 15.43 13.13
CA ALA A 75 -8.58 16.41 13.09
C ALA A 75 -8.32 17.46 12.01
N GLY A 76 -9.34 17.83 11.25
CA GLY A 76 -9.21 18.84 10.20
C GLY A 76 -8.11 18.48 9.20
N ASN A 77 -7.07 19.31 9.11
CA ASN A 77 -5.94 19.16 8.19
C ASN A 77 -4.66 18.66 8.89
N ASP A 78 -4.75 18.10 10.09
CA ASP A 78 -3.56 17.69 10.84
C ASP A 78 -2.81 16.53 10.16
N ALA A 79 -3.50 15.59 9.54
CA ALA A 79 -2.91 14.52 8.76
C ALA A 79 -2.08 15.07 7.58
N GLN A 80 -2.65 15.99 6.81
CA GLN A 80 -1.97 16.68 5.71
C GLN A 80 -0.76 17.50 6.19
N ALA A 81 -0.88 18.17 7.33
CA ALA A 81 0.20 18.98 7.90
C ALA A 81 1.39 18.12 8.37
N LEU A 82 1.19 16.84 8.65
CA LEU A 82 2.24 15.90 9.04
C LEU A 82 3.04 15.37 7.83
N GLU A 83 2.41 15.25 6.68
CA GLU A 83 2.99 14.62 5.48
C GLU A 83 4.37 15.20 5.08
N PRO A 84 4.59 16.54 5.05
CA PRO A 84 5.88 17.11 4.69
C PRO A 84 7.04 16.80 5.64
N PHE A 85 6.73 16.32 6.85
CA PHE A 85 7.72 15.95 7.86
C PHE A 85 8.11 14.47 7.83
N LEU A 86 7.39 13.66 7.03
CA LEU A 86 7.67 12.23 6.94
C LEU A 86 9.02 11.98 6.26
N HIS A 87 9.73 10.99 6.78
CA HIS A 87 10.88 10.45 6.08
C HIS A 87 10.44 9.79 4.77
N ARG A 88 11.22 9.92 3.70
CA ARG A 88 10.87 9.41 2.36
C ARG A 88 10.40 7.94 2.39
N TYR A 89 11.12 7.06 3.09
CA TYR A 89 10.73 5.64 3.18
C TYR A 89 9.36 5.40 3.84
N VAL A 90 8.93 6.31 4.70
CA VAL A 90 7.59 6.28 5.32
C VAL A 90 6.57 6.87 4.35
N ALA A 91 6.90 7.99 3.70
CA ALA A 91 6.04 8.65 2.74
C ALA A 91 5.72 7.76 1.52
N ASP A 92 6.69 7.02 1.00
CA ASP A 92 6.53 6.08 -0.13
C ASP A 92 5.52 4.94 0.17
N ARG A 93 5.18 4.72 1.45
CA ARG A 93 4.20 3.72 1.90
C ARG A 93 2.93 4.30 2.47
N LEU A 94 2.75 5.61 2.33
CA LEU A 94 1.53 6.29 2.72
C LEU A 94 0.41 5.97 1.71
N ILE A 95 -0.60 5.23 2.16
CA ILE A 95 -1.71 4.80 1.32
C ILE A 95 -2.95 5.70 1.43
N GLY A 96 -2.98 6.60 2.40
CA GLY A 96 -4.07 7.56 2.49
C GLY A 96 -4.08 8.43 3.75
N LEU A 97 -4.86 9.49 3.63
CA LEU A 97 -5.14 10.45 4.70
C LEU A 97 -6.59 10.32 5.11
N ALA A 98 -6.86 10.37 6.41
CA ALA A 98 -8.21 10.24 6.93
C ALA A 98 -8.50 11.27 8.03
N ARG A 99 -9.78 11.47 8.32
CA ARG A 99 -10.22 12.37 9.40
C ARG A 99 -10.67 11.56 10.59
N LEU A 100 -9.96 11.69 11.69
CA LEU A 100 -10.35 11.11 12.98
C LEU A 100 -9.81 11.99 14.10
N ALA A 101 -10.70 12.55 14.89
CA ALA A 101 -10.27 13.36 16.02
C ALA A 101 -9.65 12.47 17.11
N PRO A 102 -8.58 12.91 17.79
CA PRO A 102 -7.90 12.09 18.80
C PRO A 102 -8.80 11.56 19.93
N LYS A 103 -9.85 12.30 20.26
CA LYS A 103 -10.86 11.91 21.28
C LYS A 103 -11.73 10.73 20.82
N ASP A 104 -11.91 10.56 19.51
CA ASP A 104 -12.75 9.55 18.89
C ASP A 104 -11.92 8.31 18.45
N ALA A 105 -10.59 8.36 18.65
CA ALA A 105 -9.65 7.30 18.25
C ALA A 105 -9.72 6.10 19.21
N THR A 106 -10.81 5.36 19.15
CA THR A 106 -10.95 4.05 19.80
C THR A 106 -10.32 2.95 18.92
N PRO A 107 -9.91 1.79 19.47
CA PRO A 107 -9.39 0.68 18.68
C PRO A 107 -10.31 0.27 17.52
N SER A 108 -11.61 0.22 17.75
CA SER A 108 -12.61 -0.12 16.74
C SER A 108 -12.68 0.94 15.63
N ALA A 109 -12.75 2.24 16.00
CA ALA A 109 -12.81 3.32 15.03
C ALA A 109 -11.54 3.41 14.18
N VAL A 110 -10.36 3.22 14.79
CA VAL A 110 -9.08 3.21 14.07
C VAL A 110 -9.00 2.01 13.14
N HIS A 111 -9.41 0.83 13.59
CA HIS A 111 -9.44 -0.37 12.76
C HIS A 111 -10.36 -0.18 11.54
N GLN A 112 -11.61 0.22 11.76
CA GLN A 112 -12.57 0.44 10.68
C GLN A 112 -12.05 1.45 9.66
N LEU A 113 -11.61 2.62 10.11
CA LEU A 113 -11.09 3.67 9.26
C LEU A 113 -9.88 3.20 8.43
N THR A 114 -8.98 2.44 9.04
CA THR A 114 -7.79 1.91 8.36
C THR A 114 -8.19 0.90 7.29
N MET A 115 -9.18 0.04 7.55
CA MET A 115 -9.68 -0.92 6.57
C MET A 115 -10.36 -0.21 5.38
N GLU A 116 -11.16 0.83 5.64
CA GLU A 116 -11.80 1.65 4.60
C GLU A 116 -10.76 2.32 3.68
N VAL A 117 -9.73 2.94 4.26
CA VAL A 117 -8.64 3.58 3.50
C VAL A 117 -7.86 2.55 2.68
N ARG A 118 -7.53 1.41 3.28
CA ARG A 118 -6.83 0.32 2.60
C ARG A 118 -7.63 -0.22 1.41
N GLU A 119 -8.94 -0.41 1.61
CA GLU A 119 -9.81 -0.89 0.53
C GLU A 119 -9.97 0.13 -0.60
N ALA A 120 -10.09 1.41 -0.26
CA ALA A 120 -10.12 2.48 -1.25
C ALA A 120 -8.81 2.56 -2.05
N HIS A 121 -7.67 2.43 -1.37
CA HIS A 121 -6.35 2.39 -2.01
C HIS A 121 -6.21 1.17 -2.93
N ALA A 122 -6.61 -0.02 -2.48
CA ALA A 122 -6.56 -1.24 -3.29
C ALA A 122 -7.42 -1.10 -4.57
N ARG A 123 -8.63 -0.54 -4.47
CA ARG A 123 -9.49 -0.28 -5.65
C ARG A 123 -8.86 0.73 -6.61
N ALA A 124 -8.25 1.78 -6.10
CA ALA A 124 -7.57 2.77 -6.93
C ALA A 124 -6.34 2.18 -7.64
N SER A 125 -5.54 1.38 -6.94
CA SER A 125 -4.40 0.65 -7.50
C SER A 125 -4.83 -0.34 -8.58
N GLU A 126 -5.89 -1.13 -8.32
CA GLU A 126 -6.48 -2.04 -9.30
C GLU A 126 -6.91 -1.31 -10.58
N GLY A 127 -7.62 -0.19 -10.44
CA GLY A 127 -8.03 0.64 -11.58
C GLY A 127 -6.84 1.13 -12.39
N HIS A 128 -5.80 1.64 -11.73
CA HIS A 128 -4.57 2.09 -12.38
C HIS A 128 -3.85 0.96 -13.14
N HIS A 129 -3.71 -0.21 -12.54
CA HIS A 129 -3.08 -1.36 -13.20
C HIS A 129 -3.88 -1.86 -14.40
N ILE A 130 -5.23 -1.80 -14.35
CA ILE A 130 -6.08 -2.17 -15.49
C ILE A 130 -5.93 -1.15 -16.64
N GLU A 131 -5.83 0.14 -16.33
CA GLU A 131 -5.56 1.18 -17.33
C GLU A 131 -4.17 1.01 -17.97
N GLU A 132 -3.13 0.84 -17.15
CA GLU A 132 -1.75 0.58 -17.61
C GLU A 132 -1.68 -0.66 -18.51
N LEU A 133 -2.48 -1.66 -18.16
CA LEU A 133 -2.69 -2.83 -18.97
C LEU A 133 -3.23 -2.50 -20.35
N GLY A 134 -4.36 -1.83 -20.40
CA GLY A 134 -5.02 -1.47 -21.67
C GLY A 134 -4.07 -0.71 -22.59
N GLU A 135 -3.32 0.23 -22.05
CA GLU A 135 -2.28 0.96 -22.78
C GLU A 135 -1.15 0.03 -23.26
N GLY A 136 -0.66 -0.84 -22.38
CA GLY A 136 0.40 -1.80 -22.71
C GLY A 136 0.00 -2.79 -23.80
N LEU A 137 -1.25 -3.24 -23.81
CA LEU A 137 -1.79 -4.09 -24.88
C LEU A 137 -1.79 -3.36 -26.22
N GLY A 138 -2.22 -2.10 -26.23
CA GLY A 138 -2.23 -1.28 -27.44
C GLY A 138 -0.84 -1.02 -28.02
N MET A 139 0.18 -0.96 -27.17
CA MET A 139 1.59 -0.73 -27.54
C MET A 139 2.39 -2.02 -27.75
N GLY A 140 1.83 -3.19 -27.44
CA GLY A 140 2.53 -4.48 -27.53
C GLY A 140 3.52 -4.75 -26.39
N TRP A 141 3.42 -4.02 -25.26
CA TRP A 141 4.26 -4.23 -24.07
C TRP A 141 3.60 -5.13 -23.03
N ALA A 142 2.33 -5.41 -23.19
CA ALA A 142 1.60 -6.28 -22.31
C ALA A 142 0.95 -7.43 -23.10
N VAL A 143 0.64 -8.49 -22.40
CA VAL A 143 -0.07 -9.65 -22.95
C VAL A 143 -1.30 -9.94 -22.10
N ASN A 144 -2.33 -10.51 -22.72
CA ASN A 144 -3.54 -10.91 -22.03
C ASN A 144 -3.89 -12.35 -22.38
N GLY A 145 -4.41 -13.06 -21.39
CA GLY A 145 -4.77 -14.46 -21.51
C GLY A 145 -3.68 -15.40 -20.96
N VAL A 146 -4.16 -16.50 -20.38
CA VAL A 146 -3.32 -17.41 -19.57
C VAL A 146 -2.12 -17.92 -20.36
N ARG A 147 -2.33 -18.35 -21.60
CA ARG A 147 -1.29 -18.96 -22.42
C ARG A 147 -0.11 -18.02 -22.69
N GLU A 148 -0.40 -16.80 -23.13
CA GLU A 148 0.63 -15.80 -23.45
C GLU A 148 1.32 -15.30 -22.18
N THR A 149 0.57 -15.17 -21.10
CA THR A 149 1.11 -14.80 -19.77
C THR A 149 2.08 -15.86 -19.25
N LEU A 150 1.72 -17.15 -19.29
CA LEU A 150 2.59 -18.24 -18.87
C LEU A 150 3.87 -18.30 -19.71
N LYS A 151 3.77 -18.03 -21.01
CA LYS A 151 4.92 -17.96 -21.91
C LYS A 151 5.83 -16.77 -21.57
N ALA A 152 5.27 -15.59 -21.35
CA ALA A 152 6.03 -14.41 -20.95
C ALA A 152 6.72 -14.63 -19.61
N LEU A 153 6.03 -15.25 -18.64
CA LEU A 153 6.56 -15.56 -17.32
C LEU A 153 7.74 -16.56 -17.42
N ALA A 154 7.58 -17.62 -18.23
CA ALA A 154 8.65 -18.58 -18.46
C ALA A 154 9.91 -17.94 -19.09
N ASN A 155 9.74 -16.87 -19.86
CA ASN A 155 10.83 -16.12 -20.46
C ASN A 155 11.42 -15.01 -19.55
N GLY A 156 10.89 -14.84 -18.34
CA GLY A 156 11.33 -13.76 -17.42
C GLY A 156 10.99 -12.35 -17.92
N GLN A 157 9.94 -12.19 -18.72
CA GLN A 157 9.56 -10.93 -19.38
C GLN A 157 8.47 -10.16 -18.61
N VAL A 158 7.99 -10.70 -17.48
CA VAL A 158 6.90 -10.13 -16.71
C VAL A 158 7.45 -9.23 -15.60
N ARG A 159 7.00 -7.99 -15.56
CA ARG A 159 7.27 -7.02 -14.49
C ARG A 159 6.16 -7.02 -13.43
N LEU A 160 4.91 -7.12 -13.88
CA LEU A 160 3.72 -7.13 -13.05
C LEU A 160 2.76 -8.21 -13.56
N LEU A 161 2.34 -9.10 -12.69
CA LEU A 161 1.34 -10.12 -12.95
C LEU A 161 0.03 -9.71 -12.28
N LEU A 162 -1.03 -9.55 -13.08
CA LEU A 162 -2.39 -9.32 -12.60
C LEU A 162 -3.14 -10.64 -12.63
N VAL A 163 -3.69 -11.07 -11.50
CA VAL A 163 -4.44 -12.31 -11.40
C VAL A 163 -5.83 -12.04 -10.86
N ARG A 164 -6.84 -12.64 -11.45
CA ARG A 164 -8.20 -12.57 -10.94
C ARG A 164 -8.33 -13.49 -9.71
N GLY A 165 -8.75 -12.92 -8.57
CA GLY A 165 -8.73 -13.60 -7.28
C GLY A 165 -9.69 -14.81 -7.15
N ASP A 166 -10.65 -14.94 -8.05
CA ASP A 166 -11.62 -16.05 -8.11
C ASP A 166 -11.33 -17.05 -9.26
N ALA A 167 -10.23 -16.84 -9.99
CA ALA A 167 -9.89 -17.70 -11.10
C ALA A 167 -9.10 -18.92 -10.63
N SER A 168 -9.43 -20.07 -11.17
CA SER A 168 -8.70 -21.34 -11.04
C SER A 168 -8.76 -22.05 -12.38
N LEU A 169 -7.66 -22.61 -12.83
CA LEU A 169 -7.60 -23.26 -14.14
C LEU A 169 -6.65 -24.47 -14.09
N PRO A 170 -7.13 -25.67 -14.46
CA PRO A 170 -6.27 -26.82 -14.59
C PRO A 170 -5.27 -26.64 -15.74
N GLY A 171 -4.08 -27.21 -15.57
CA GLY A 171 -3.02 -27.07 -16.54
C GLY A 171 -1.99 -28.17 -16.44
N PHE A 172 -0.81 -27.90 -16.98
CA PHE A 172 0.31 -28.81 -17.05
C PHE A 172 1.61 -28.06 -16.73
N ARG A 173 2.53 -28.77 -16.07
CA ARG A 173 3.86 -28.25 -15.75
C ARG A 173 4.93 -29.26 -16.16
N SER A 174 6.02 -28.80 -16.76
CA SER A 174 7.22 -29.61 -16.98
C SER A 174 8.04 -29.68 -15.70
N LEU A 175 8.42 -30.89 -15.30
CA LEU A 175 9.31 -31.12 -14.16
C LEU A 175 10.77 -30.73 -14.48
N SER A 176 11.15 -30.77 -15.74
CA SER A 176 12.52 -30.50 -16.16
C SER A 176 12.81 -29.01 -16.30
N THR A 177 11.89 -28.26 -16.93
CA THR A 177 12.07 -26.83 -17.24
C THR A 177 11.29 -25.91 -16.33
N GLY A 178 10.29 -26.40 -15.59
CA GLY A 178 9.37 -25.60 -14.80
C GLY A 178 8.35 -24.82 -15.64
N ARG A 179 8.38 -24.94 -16.96
CA ARG A 179 7.40 -24.28 -17.85
C ARG A 179 6.00 -24.83 -17.62
N MET A 180 5.03 -23.95 -17.80
CA MET A 180 3.62 -24.23 -17.57
C MET A 180 2.81 -23.93 -18.82
N SER A 181 1.72 -24.68 -19.03
CA SER A 181 0.76 -24.44 -20.11
C SER A 181 -0.61 -24.98 -19.73
N THR A 182 -1.64 -24.45 -20.36
CA THR A 182 -3.00 -25.00 -20.32
C THR A 182 -3.14 -26.28 -21.16
N LEU A 183 -2.17 -26.59 -22.01
CA LEU A 183 -2.21 -27.72 -22.93
C LEU A 183 -0.90 -28.52 -22.85
N ALA A 184 -0.97 -29.84 -22.55
CA ALA A 184 0.20 -30.71 -22.47
C ALA A 184 1.04 -30.72 -23.75
N ARG A 185 0.41 -30.56 -24.90
CA ARG A 185 1.11 -30.53 -26.21
C ARG A 185 2.13 -29.40 -26.34
N ASP A 186 1.92 -28.27 -25.62
CA ASP A 186 2.81 -27.11 -25.67
C ASP A 186 4.13 -27.36 -24.92
N LEU A 187 4.18 -28.43 -24.10
CA LEU A 187 5.33 -28.81 -23.27
C LEU A 187 5.99 -30.11 -23.70
N ARG A 188 5.67 -30.65 -24.90
CA ARG A 188 6.16 -31.97 -25.35
C ARG A 188 7.67 -32.07 -25.44
N GLU A 189 8.34 -30.96 -25.71
CA GLU A 189 9.80 -30.90 -25.86
C GLU A 189 10.49 -30.64 -24.51
N ASP A 190 9.73 -30.36 -23.44
CA ASP A 190 10.25 -29.96 -22.14
C ASP A 190 10.46 -31.15 -21.17
N GLY A 191 10.43 -32.36 -21.65
CA GLY A 191 10.65 -33.59 -20.87
C GLY A 191 9.37 -34.10 -20.19
N GLU A 192 9.49 -34.55 -18.94
CA GLU A 192 8.34 -35.08 -18.19
C GLU A 192 7.32 -33.98 -17.83
N VAL A 193 6.09 -34.20 -18.23
CA VAL A 193 4.98 -33.27 -18.04
C VAL A 193 3.96 -33.87 -17.09
N VAL A 194 3.59 -33.14 -16.03
CA VAL A 194 2.59 -33.53 -15.04
C VAL A 194 1.39 -32.59 -15.08
N PRO A 195 0.19 -33.10 -14.83
CA PRO A 195 -0.99 -32.24 -14.69
C PRO A 195 -0.92 -31.47 -13.35
N THR A 196 -1.40 -30.22 -13.36
CA THR A 196 -1.62 -29.43 -12.15
C THR A 196 -3.09 -29.07 -12.03
N LEU A 197 -3.60 -28.99 -10.80
CA LEU A 197 -4.99 -28.65 -10.51
C LEU A 197 -5.28 -27.17 -10.81
N ASP A 198 -4.27 -26.32 -10.55
CA ASP A 198 -4.38 -24.89 -10.77
C ASP A 198 -3.04 -24.31 -11.27
N VAL A 199 -2.98 -24.06 -12.58
CA VAL A 199 -1.80 -23.46 -13.20
C VAL A 199 -1.63 -21.98 -12.84
N LEU A 200 -2.66 -21.33 -12.31
CA LEU A 200 -2.56 -19.96 -11.89
C LEU A 200 -1.84 -19.84 -10.54
N ASP A 201 -2.09 -20.76 -9.61
CA ASP A 201 -1.31 -20.84 -8.36
C ASP A 201 0.16 -21.12 -8.65
N ASP A 202 0.46 -22.06 -9.56
CA ASP A 202 1.83 -22.32 -9.99
C ASP A 202 2.47 -21.07 -10.64
N ALA A 203 1.71 -20.29 -11.40
CA ALA A 203 2.18 -19.04 -12.00
C ALA A 203 2.47 -17.96 -10.96
N ILE A 204 1.64 -17.87 -9.91
CA ILE A 204 1.86 -16.96 -8.77
C ILE A 204 3.14 -17.33 -8.04
N GLU A 205 3.36 -18.62 -7.74
CA GLU A 205 4.60 -19.09 -7.11
C GLU A 205 5.83 -18.75 -7.95
N GLU A 206 5.76 -18.95 -9.26
CA GLU A 206 6.85 -18.63 -10.18
C GLU A 206 7.10 -17.12 -10.24
N ALA A 207 6.06 -16.30 -10.30
CA ALA A 207 6.16 -14.85 -10.27
C ALA A 207 6.85 -14.36 -8.98
N LEU A 208 6.48 -14.90 -7.83
CA LEU A 208 7.11 -14.58 -6.54
C LEU A 208 8.59 -14.99 -6.53
N ARG A 209 8.93 -16.16 -7.09
CA ARG A 209 10.30 -16.62 -7.21
C ARG A 209 11.16 -15.71 -8.08
N GLN A 210 10.58 -15.18 -9.15
CA GLN A 210 11.22 -14.20 -10.05
C GLN A 210 11.20 -12.78 -9.53
N ARG A 211 10.55 -12.52 -8.38
CA ARG A 211 10.33 -11.16 -7.81
C ARG A 211 9.52 -10.25 -8.72
N VAL A 212 8.62 -10.81 -9.49
CA VAL A 212 7.61 -10.09 -10.27
C VAL A 212 6.63 -9.43 -9.32
N GLY A 213 6.20 -8.21 -9.63
CA GLY A 213 5.08 -7.57 -8.93
C GLY A 213 3.81 -8.41 -9.12
N LEU A 214 3.01 -8.56 -8.07
CA LEU A 214 1.75 -9.30 -8.11
C LEU A 214 0.63 -8.42 -7.60
N ASP A 215 -0.48 -8.34 -8.33
CA ASP A 215 -1.72 -7.73 -7.87
C ASP A 215 -2.92 -8.63 -8.16
N VAL A 216 -3.88 -8.63 -7.24
CA VAL A 216 -5.10 -9.45 -7.35
C VAL A 216 -6.26 -8.55 -7.68
N VAL A 217 -6.75 -8.66 -8.90
CA VAL A 217 -7.86 -7.85 -9.41
C VAL A 217 -9.21 -8.53 -9.13
N ARG A 218 -10.19 -7.72 -8.79
CA ARG A 218 -11.57 -8.14 -8.48
C ARG A 218 -12.59 -7.72 -9.52
N SER A 219 -12.24 -6.81 -10.41
CA SER A 219 -13.18 -6.24 -11.38
C SER A 219 -13.48 -7.19 -12.54
N VAL A 220 -14.74 -7.19 -12.95
CA VAL A 220 -15.35 -8.15 -13.88
C VAL A 220 -15.03 -7.83 -15.36
N GLY A 221 -14.25 -6.79 -15.65
CA GLY A 221 -14.07 -6.27 -17.01
C GLY A 221 -12.94 -6.87 -17.82
N VAL A 222 -12.04 -7.65 -17.20
CA VAL A 222 -10.88 -8.23 -17.89
C VAL A 222 -11.04 -9.73 -17.94
N GLY A 223 -11.34 -10.26 -19.11
CA GLY A 223 -11.50 -11.70 -19.34
C GLY A 223 -10.21 -12.45 -19.09
N GLY A 224 -10.08 -13.04 -17.91
CA GLY A 224 -8.98 -13.95 -17.58
C GLY A 224 -7.62 -13.28 -17.46
N VAL A 225 -6.81 -13.82 -16.62
CA VAL A 225 -5.40 -13.52 -16.32
C VAL A 225 -4.72 -12.58 -17.32
N ALA A 226 -4.18 -11.52 -16.80
CA ALA A 226 -3.35 -10.62 -17.56
C ALA A 226 -1.91 -10.64 -17.03
N TYR A 227 -0.93 -10.70 -17.87
CA TYR A 227 0.44 -10.24 -17.95
C TYR A 227 1.52 -10.90 -17.20
#